data_424b48083f53ede66db3a46647a925cc
#
_entry.id   424b48083f53ede66db3a46647a925cc
#
_cell.length_a   1.000
_cell.length_b   1.000
_cell.length_c   1.000
_cell.angle_alpha   90.00
_cell.angle_beta   90.00
_cell.angle_gamma   90.00
#
_symmetry.space_group_name_H-M   'P 1'
#
loop_
_entity.id
_entity.type
_entity.pdbx_description
1 polymer ?
#
loop_
_entity_poly.entity_id
_entity_poly.type
_entity_poly.pdbx_seq_one_letter_code
_entity_poly.pdbx_strand_id
1 'polypeptide(L)'
;MILACDVGGTKTNVALLESRGGAFEIVRLETFQSREHDSLEEILAAFIGSGTLPLEAAGFGVAGPVIGGRAIITNLPWQIEALQLADRFRLPTVALLNDVEALAWAVDSLPDAEILTLQPGLSVVGNVAVVAAGTGLGVSALVRSAGITVSLASEGGHADFAARSNLEVDLLTFLRSRHGHVSVERVLSGPGLVSIHEFLRGSEGGDEPEWLVSGLRSGHPAAAIVRAAMNGSSQACARAVDLFLGIYGAEAGNWALRTLATGGVFLGGGIAAKLLVASSGASEAWRRRAIDLFLLGFLEKGRFRPMLERVPVRVILNDSAPLIGAARCAEIASAARR
;
A
#
# COMPACT_ATOMS: atom_id res chain seq x y z
N MET A 1 -24.93 -7.15 -8.23
CA MET A 1 -23.66 -7.59 -7.58
C MET A 1 -22.46 -7.14 -8.39
N ILE A 2 -21.35 -6.89 -7.72
CA ILE A 2 -20.10 -6.47 -8.36
C ILE A 2 -19.04 -7.55 -8.10
N LEU A 3 -18.33 -7.96 -9.15
CA LEU A 3 -17.15 -8.81 -9.03
C LEU A 3 -15.93 -7.94 -8.74
N ALA A 4 -15.13 -8.26 -7.75
CA ALA A 4 -13.89 -7.57 -7.47
C ALA A 4 -12.72 -8.54 -7.33
N CYS A 5 -11.57 -8.16 -7.85
CA CYS A 5 -10.34 -8.93 -7.72
C CYS A 5 -9.19 -8.07 -7.25
N ASP A 6 -8.36 -8.63 -6.37
CA ASP A 6 -7.05 -8.14 -5.99
C ASP A 6 -6.01 -9.17 -6.48
N VAL A 7 -5.33 -8.83 -7.58
CA VAL A 7 -4.49 -9.74 -8.36
C VAL A 7 -3.03 -9.50 -8.05
N GLY A 8 -2.47 -10.31 -7.18
CA GLY A 8 -1.05 -10.28 -6.82
C GLY A 8 -0.24 -11.42 -7.45
N GLY A 9 1.08 -11.27 -7.47
CA GLY A 9 2.00 -12.28 -8.01
C GLY A 9 2.08 -13.60 -7.23
N THR A 10 1.53 -13.64 -6.01
CA THR A 10 1.50 -14.85 -5.16
C THR A 10 0.09 -15.34 -4.93
N LYS A 11 -0.83 -14.43 -4.63
CA LYS A 11 -2.23 -14.69 -4.32
C LYS A 11 -3.12 -13.78 -5.14
N THR A 12 -4.25 -14.31 -5.57
CA THR A 12 -5.36 -13.56 -6.16
C THR A 12 -6.59 -13.75 -5.29
N ASN A 13 -7.12 -12.66 -4.77
CA ASN A 13 -8.37 -12.62 -4.04
C ASN A 13 -9.50 -12.27 -5.01
N VAL A 14 -10.58 -13.05 -5.01
CA VAL A 14 -11.77 -12.82 -5.82
C VAL A 14 -12.97 -12.73 -4.91
N ALA A 15 -13.77 -11.68 -5.06
CA ALA A 15 -14.94 -11.45 -4.23
C ALA A 15 -16.18 -11.07 -5.04
N LEU A 16 -17.34 -11.42 -4.52
CA LEU A 16 -18.63 -10.83 -4.91
C LEU A 16 -19.05 -9.85 -3.83
N LEU A 17 -19.40 -8.64 -4.23
CA LEU A 17 -19.83 -7.57 -3.33
C LEU A 17 -21.23 -7.07 -3.70
N GLU A 18 -21.98 -6.70 -2.67
CA GLU A 18 -23.19 -5.92 -2.78
C GLU A 18 -22.93 -4.49 -2.29
N SER A 19 -23.43 -3.51 -3.06
CA SER A 19 -23.38 -2.10 -2.67
C SER A 19 -24.69 -1.71 -1.98
N ARG A 20 -24.58 -1.10 -0.80
CA ARG A 20 -25.73 -0.58 -0.03
C ARG A 20 -25.40 0.80 0.49
N GLY A 21 -25.91 1.84 -0.20
CA GLY A 21 -25.73 3.23 0.24
C GLY A 21 -24.26 3.71 0.26
N GLY A 22 -23.42 3.17 -0.62
CA GLY A 22 -21.99 3.51 -0.73
C GLY A 22 -21.07 2.65 0.16
N ALA A 23 -21.62 1.81 1.03
CA ALA A 23 -20.90 0.75 1.72
C ALA A 23 -20.93 -0.54 0.88
N PHE A 24 -19.88 -1.35 1.00
CA PHE A 24 -19.75 -2.62 0.27
C PHE A 24 -19.72 -3.78 1.26
N GLU A 25 -20.59 -4.75 1.04
CA GLU A 25 -20.63 -6.01 1.80
C GLU A 25 -20.06 -7.13 0.93
N ILE A 26 -19.06 -7.84 1.44
CA ILE A 26 -18.48 -9.01 0.77
C ILE A 26 -19.40 -10.20 1.03
N VAL A 27 -20.08 -10.68 -0.04
CA VAL A 27 -21.00 -11.82 0.02
C VAL A 27 -20.24 -13.14 -0.12
N ARG A 28 -19.19 -13.15 -0.94
CA ARG A 28 -18.33 -14.33 -1.18
C ARG A 28 -16.91 -13.85 -1.40
N LEU A 29 -15.94 -14.54 -0.80
CA LEU A 29 -14.52 -14.28 -0.97
C LEU A 29 -13.79 -15.62 -1.08
N GLU A 30 -12.95 -15.73 -2.10
CA GLU A 30 -12.03 -16.85 -2.25
C GLU A 30 -10.62 -16.35 -2.59
N THR A 31 -9.63 -17.08 -2.08
CA THR A 31 -8.21 -16.78 -2.32
C THR A 31 -7.60 -17.92 -3.12
N PHE A 32 -6.97 -17.58 -4.23
CA PHE A 32 -6.29 -18.51 -5.12
C PHE A 32 -4.78 -18.29 -5.05
N GLN A 33 -4.00 -19.36 -5.17
CA GLN A 33 -2.55 -19.25 -5.34
C GLN A 33 -2.27 -18.91 -6.80
N SER A 34 -1.86 -17.70 -7.10
CA SER A 34 -1.74 -17.20 -8.49
C SER A 34 -0.82 -18.08 -9.36
N ARG A 35 0.23 -18.65 -8.76
CA ARG A 35 1.21 -19.50 -9.48
C ARG A 35 0.71 -20.89 -9.84
N GLU A 36 -0.43 -21.31 -9.31
CA GLU A 36 -1.08 -22.60 -9.58
C GLU A 36 -2.04 -22.50 -10.77
N HIS A 37 -2.16 -21.31 -11.37
CA HIS A 37 -3.06 -21.04 -12.48
C HIS A 37 -2.30 -20.40 -13.65
N ASP A 38 -2.71 -20.72 -14.86
CA ASP A 38 -2.10 -20.21 -16.08
C ASP A 38 -2.53 -18.77 -16.40
N SER A 39 -3.70 -18.35 -15.92
CA SER A 39 -4.24 -17.00 -16.18
C SER A 39 -5.28 -16.58 -15.14
N LEU A 40 -5.59 -15.27 -15.11
CA LEU A 40 -6.69 -14.73 -14.33
C LEU A 40 -8.05 -15.32 -14.76
N GLU A 41 -8.22 -15.54 -16.06
CA GLU A 41 -9.43 -16.10 -16.63
C GLU A 41 -9.74 -17.51 -16.10
N GLU A 42 -8.72 -18.32 -15.84
CA GLU A 42 -8.89 -19.64 -15.21
C GLU A 42 -9.42 -19.50 -13.78
N ILE A 43 -8.84 -18.60 -12.99
CA ILE A 43 -9.31 -18.29 -11.63
C ILE A 43 -10.76 -17.81 -11.65
N LEU A 44 -11.09 -16.88 -12.55
CA LEU A 44 -12.44 -16.35 -12.66
C LEU A 44 -13.45 -17.42 -13.08
N ALA A 45 -13.08 -18.29 -14.00
CA ALA A 45 -13.93 -19.42 -14.40
C ALA A 45 -14.17 -20.39 -13.24
N ALA A 46 -13.16 -20.68 -12.44
CA ALA A 46 -13.28 -21.50 -11.24
C ALA A 46 -14.19 -20.84 -10.19
N PHE A 47 -14.00 -19.53 -9.94
CA PHE A 47 -14.79 -18.78 -8.98
C PHE A 47 -16.26 -18.64 -9.42
N ILE A 48 -16.54 -18.25 -10.66
CA ILE A 48 -17.89 -18.06 -11.18
C ILE A 48 -18.63 -19.40 -11.29
N GLY A 49 -17.91 -20.47 -11.67
CA GLY A 49 -18.49 -21.79 -11.89
C GLY A 49 -19.42 -21.83 -13.11
N SER A 50 -20.32 -22.84 -13.15
CA SER A 50 -21.28 -23.02 -14.24
C SER A 50 -22.53 -22.16 -14.11
N GLY A 51 -22.68 -21.37 -13.03
CA GLY A 51 -23.84 -20.52 -12.76
C GLY A 51 -23.78 -19.20 -13.52
N THR A 52 -24.94 -18.59 -13.76
CA THR A 52 -25.03 -17.21 -14.24
C THR A 52 -25.18 -16.28 -13.05
N LEU A 53 -24.17 -15.46 -12.78
CA LEU A 53 -24.24 -14.43 -11.76
C LEU A 53 -24.74 -13.13 -12.38
N PRO A 54 -25.69 -12.43 -11.76
CA PRO A 54 -26.20 -11.14 -12.24
C PRO A 54 -25.19 -10.02 -11.90
N LEU A 55 -24.06 -10.04 -12.64
CA LEU A 55 -22.99 -9.06 -12.45
C LEU A 55 -23.31 -7.76 -13.18
N GLU A 56 -23.25 -6.64 -12.48
CA GLU A 56 -23.47 -5.29 -13.02
C GLU A 56 -22.16 -4.63 -13.47
N ALA A 57 -21.06 -4.98 -12.79
CA ALA A 57 -19.73 -4.47 -13.08
C ALA A 57 -18.65 -5.41 -12.50
N ALA A 58 -17.44 -5.26 -12.98
CA ALA A 58 -16.27 -5.92 -12.38
C ALA A 58 -15.09 -4.94 -12.24
N GLY A 59 -14.40 -5.00 -11.09
CA GLY A 59 -13.21 -4.23 -10.78
C GLY A 59 -12.02 -5.14 -10.50
N PHE A 60 -10.86 -4.81 -11.10
CA PHE A 60 -9.63 -5.57 -10.96
C PHE A 60 -8.50 -4.65 -10.51
N GLY A 61 -8.05 -4.79 -9.25
CA GLY A 61 -6.80 -4.22 -8.77
C GLY A 61 -5.67 -5.18 -9.08
N VAL A 62 -4.63 -4.75 -9.77
CA VAL A 62 -3.56 -5.62 -10.24
C VAL A 62 -2.19 -5.11 -9.83
N ALA A 63 -1.30 -6.00 -9.40
CA ALA A 63 0.08 -5.67 -9.05
C ALA A 63 0.90 -5.41 -10.32
N GLY A 64 0.92 -4.18 -10.76
CA GLY A 64 1.65 -3.71 -11.94
C GLY A 64 0.99 -2.50 -12.60
N PRO A 65 1.68 -1.85 -13.54
CA PRO A 65 1.16 -0.69 -14.24
C PRO A 65 0.01 -1.08 -15.18
N VAL A 66 -1.04 -0.26 -15.19
CA VAL A 66 -2.18 -0.38 -16.10
C VAL A 66 -2.10 0.73 -17.13
N ILE A 67 -1.95 0.37 -18.40
CA ILE A 67 -1.84 1.32 -19.51
C ILE A 67 -2.83 0.94 -20.61
N GLY A 68 -3.74 1.86 -20.94
CA GLY A 68 -4.70 1.63 -22.02
C GLY A 68 -5.63 0.42 -21.79
N GLY A 69 -6.00 0.13 -20.53
CA GLY A 69 -6.85 -1.02 -20.20
C GLY A 69 -6.14 -2.37 -20.23
N ARG A 70 -4.80 -2.36 -20.19
CA ARG A 70 -3.94 -3.55 -20.20
C ARG A 70 -2.97 -3.52 -19.04
N ALA A 71 -2.65 -4.69 -18.48
CA ALA A 71 -1.65 -4.86 -17.44
C ALA A 71 -0.82 -6.10 -17.67
N ILE A 72 0.47 -6.03 -17.27
CA ILE A 72 1.36 -7.18 -17.13
C ILE A 72 1.63 -7.34 -15.66
N ILE A 73 1.35 -8.53 -15.13
CA ILE A 73 1.46 -8.76 -13.69
C ILE A 73 2.92 -8.97 -13.30
N THR A 74 3.36 -8.25 -12.30
CA THR A 74 4.72 -8.42 -11.75
C THR A 74 4.92 -9.83 -11.22
N ASN A 75 5.97 -10.50 -11.68
CA ASN A 75 6.35 -11.88 -11.31
C ASN A 75 5.39 -12.99 -11.76
N LEU A 76 4.52 -12.73 -12.71
CA LEU A 76 3.70 -13.72 -13.41
C LEU A 76 3.73 -13.46 -14.93
N PRO A 77 3.55 -14.48 -15.77
CA PRO A 77 3.50 -14.31 -17.23
C PRO A 77 2.14 -13.76 -17.71
N TRP A 78 1.27 -13.33 -16.80
CA TRP A 78 -0.09 -12.97 -17.14
C TRP A 78 -0.16 -11.59 -17.78
N GLN A 79 -0.91 -11.53 -18.87
CA GLN A 79 -1.34 -10.30 -19.53
C GLN A 79 -2.85 -10.20 -19.36
N ILE A 80 -3.30 -9.09 -18.75
CA ILE A 80 -4.72 -8.87 -18.46
C ILE A 80 -5.20 -7.72 -19.35
N GLU A 81 -6.27 -7.95 -20.10
CA GLU A 81 -6.92 -6.96 -20.93
C GLU A 81 -8.39 -6.80 -20.54
N ALA A 82 -8.80 -5.58 -20.16
CA ALA A 82 -10.15 -5.29 -19.68
C ALA A 82 -11.24 -5.68 -20.69
N LEU A 83 -11.00 -5.46 -22.00
CA LEU A 83 -11.96 -5.82 -23.04
C LEU A 83 -12.11 -7.33 -23.21
N GLN A 84 -11.04 -8.09 -23.11
CA GLN A 84 -11.08 -9.56 -23.20
C GLN A 84 -11.84 -10.16 -22.01
N LEU A 85 -11.61 -9.63 -20.79
CA LEU A 85 -12.38 -10.04 -19.61
C LEU A 85 -13.87 -9.71 -19.77
N ALA A 86 -14.19 -8.50 -20.27
CA ALA A 86 -15.57 -8.09 -20.53
C ALA A 86 -16.29 -9.06 -21.48
N ASP A 87 -15.67 -9.38 -22.60
CA ASP A 87 -16.24 -10.28 -23.62
C ASP A 87 -16.40 -11.70 -23.09
N ARG A 88 -15.32 -12.26 -22.50
CA ARG A 88 -15.29 -13.65 -22.06
C ARG A 88 -16.30 -13.96 -20.95
N PHE A 89 -16.45 -13.04 -20.00
CA PHE A 89 -17.34 -13.23 -18.85
C PHE A 89 -18.65 -12.44 -18.96
N ARG A 90 -18.92 -11.81 -20.12
CA ARG A 90 -20.13 -11.00 -20.39
C ARG A 90 -20.35 -9.92 -19.32
N LEU A 91 -19.26 -9.24 -18.93
CA LEU A 91 -19.31 -8.19 -17.92
C LEU A 91 -19.69 -6.86 -18.57
N PRO A 92 -20.77 -6.19 -18.12
CA PRO A 92 -21.24 -4.94 -18.73
C PRO A 92 -20.22 -3.79 -18.62
N THR A 93 -19.46 -3.78 -17.52
CA THR A 93 -18.42 -2.79 -17.24
C THR A 93 -17.26 -3.47 -16.55
N VAL A 94 -16.03 -3.19 -17.03
CA VAL A 94 -14.79 -3.63 -16.41
C VAL A 94 -13.93 -2.41 -16.09
N ALA A 95 -13.53 -2.28 -14.82
CA ALA A 95 -12.50 -1.35 -14.36
C ALA A 95 -11.22 -2.14 -14.07
N LEU A 96 -10.11 -1.77 -14.71
CA LEU A 96 -8.80 -2.34 -14.46
C LEU A 96 -7.89 -1.25 -13.89
N LEU A 97 -7.34 -1.48 -12.70
CA LEU A 97 -6.61 -0.51 -11.89
C LEU A 97 -5.30 -1.13 -11.38
N ASN A 98 -4.31 -0.31 -11.07
CA ASN A 98 -3.23 -0.75 -10.19
C ASN A 98 -3.78 -1.07 -8.77
N ASP A 99 -3.12 -1.96 -8.01
CA ASP A 99 -3.54 -2.40 -6.68
C ASP A 99 -3.64 -1.24 -5.66
N VAL A 100 -2.69 -0.29 -5.69
CA VAL A 100 -2.73 0.88 -4.81
C VAL A 100 -3.74 1.93 -5.29
N GLU A 101 -4.01 1.99 -6.57
CA GLU A 101 -5.09 2.79 -7.13
C GLU A 101 -6.45 2.26 -6.66
N ALA A 102 -6.63 0.92 -6.67
CA ALA A 102 -7.80 0.27 -6.09
C ALA A 102 -7.91 0.59 -4.58
N LEU A 103 -6.79 0.50 -3.84
CA LEU A 103 -6.78 0.88 -2.42
C LEU A 103 -7.21 2.35 -2.19
N ALA A 104 -6.80 3.28 -3.08
CA ALA A 104 -7.23 4.68 -2.98
C ALA A 104 -8.75 4.83 -3.12
N TRP A 105 -9.38 4.10 -4.03
CA TRP A 105 -10.84 4.11 -4.19
C TRP A 105 -11.61 3.59 -2.97
N ALA A 106 -10.99 2.78 -2.11
CA ALA A 106 -11.63 2.24 -0.91
C ALA A 106 -11.86 3.28 0.19
N VAL A 107 -11.00 4.32 0.28
CA VAL A 107 -10.92 5.19 1.48
C VAL A 107 -12.23 5.84 1.88
N ASP A 108 -13.12 6.12 0.92
CA ASP A 108 -14.43 6.72 1.20
C ASP A 108 -15.51 5.70 1.59
N SER A 109 -15.22 4.41 1.46
CA SER A 109 -16.18 3.32 1.73
C SER A 109 -15.80 2.51 2.97
N LEU A 110 -14.64 2.78 3.56
CA LEU A 110 -14.21 2.10 4.78
C LEU A 110 -14.88 2.71 6.00
N PRO A 111 -15.46 1.90 6.90
CA PRO A 111 -15.96 2.36 8.17
C PRO A 111 -14.83 2.83 9.10
N ASP A 112 -15.12 3.75 10.02
CA ASP A 112 -14.13 4.31 10.96
C ASP A 112 -13.42 3.22 11.80
N ALA A 113 -14.10 2.12 12.08
CA ALA A 113 -13.54 0.99 12.83
C ALA A 113 -12.39 0.27 12.08
N GLU A 114 -12.31 0.44 10.77
CA GLU A 114 -11.28 -0.14 9.90
C GLU A 114 -10.14 0.84 9.59
N ILE A 115 -10.13 1.99 10.28
CA ILE A 115 -9.17 3.07 10.08
C ILE A 115 -8.60 3.50 11.43
N LEU A 116 -7.27 3.48 11.56
CA LEU A 116 -6.60 4.08 12.71
C LEU A 116 -6.13 5.50 12.37
N THR A 117 -6.55 6.49 13.15
CA THR A 117 -6.09 7.87 12.99
C THR A 117 -4.81 8.11 13.77
N LEU A 118 -3.74 8.50 13.07
CA LEU A 118 -2.45 8.91 13.65
C LEU A 118 -2.43 10.41 13.94
N GLN A 119 -2.98 11.22 13.03
CA GLN A 119 -3.17 12.66 13.15
C GLN A 119 -4.58 13.00 12.69
N PRO A 120 -5.41 13.63 13.53
CA PRO A 120 -6.81 13.92 13.18
C PRO A 120 -6.93 14.99 12.09
N GLY A 121 -6.04 16.00 12.11
CA GLY A 121 -6.11 17.12 11.16
C GLY A 121 -7.44 17.85 11.14
N LEU A 122 -7.80 18.40 9.98
CA LEU A 122 -9.13 18.97 9.71
C LEU A 122 -9.82 18.10 8.64
N SER A 123 -11.03 17.63 8.93
CA SER A 123 -11.81 16.88 7.96
C SER A 123 -12.39 17.84 6.92
N VAL A 124 -11.80 17.88 5.74
CA VAL A 124 -12.29 18.67 4.59
C VAL A 124 -12.40 17.79 3.35
N VAL A 125 -13.33 18.11 2.47
CA VAL A 125 -13.39 17.47 1.15
C VAL A 125 -12.21 18.00 0.32
N GLY A 126 -11.28 17.11 -0.03
CA GLY A 126 -10.09 17.44 -0.79
C GLY A 126 -9.41 16.21 -1.37
N ASN A 127 -8.35 16.40 -2.10
CA ASN A 127 -7.58 15.29 -2.62
C ASN A 127 -7.08 14.40 -1.48
N VAL A 128 -6.93 13.12 -1.79
CA VAL A 128 -6.41 12.09 -0.88
C VAL A 128 -5.14 11.50 -1.47
N ALA A 129 -4.15 11.24 -0.66
CA ALA A 129 -2.98 10.47 -1.05
C ALA A 129 -2.97 9.11 -0.34
N VAL A 130 -2.50 8.07 -1.03
CA VAL A 130 -2.29 6.73 -0.47
C VAL A 130 -0.83 6.35 -0.64
N VAL A 131 -0.21 5.87 0.44
CA VAL A 131 1.17 5.39 0.46
C VAL A 131 1.18 4.01 1.09
N ALA A 132 1.43 2.99 0.31
CA ALA A 132 1.33 1.60 0.72
C ALA A 132 2.70 0.92 0.72
N ALA A 133 3.29 0.74 1.91
CA ALA A 133 4.55 0.05 2.09
C ALA A 133 4.33 -1.44 2.44
N GLY A 134 4.96 -2.30 1.67
CA GLY A 134 4.88 -3.75 1.78
C GLY A 134 6.15 -4.44 1.28
N THR A 135 6.01 -5.45 0.41
CA THR A 135 7.14 -6.03 -0.35
C THR A 135 7.77 -4.99 -1.27
N GLY A 136 6.96 -4.08 -1.81
CA GLY A 136 7.36 -2.88 -2.53
C GLY A 136 6.77 -1.62 -1.90
N LEU A 137 6.77 -0.53 -2.66
CA LEU A 137 6.16 0.74 -2.31
C LEU A 137 5.22 1.20 -3.43
N GLY A 138 3.93 1.08 -3.20
CA GLY A 138 2.93 1.64 -4.08
C GLY A 138 2.41 2.99 -3.58
N VAL A 139 2.07 3.87 -4.51
CA VAL A 139 1.56 5.21 -4.21
C VAL A 139 0.48 5.61 -5.22
N SER A 140 -0.55 6.26 -4.74
CA SER A 140 -1.67 6.74 -5.58
C SER A 140 -2.35 7.94 -4.93
N ALA A 141 -3.29 8.57 -5.62
CA ALA A 141 -4.11 9.62 -5.06
C ALA A 141 -5.53 9.59 -5.66
N LEU A 142 -6.49 10.13 -4.91
CA LEU A 142 -7.78 10.57 -5.47
C LEU A 142 -7.77 12.08 -5.65
N VAL A 143 -7.95 12.52 -6.87
CA VAL A 143 -8.08 13.93 -7.21
C VAL A 143 -9.56 14.26 -7.33
N ARG A 144 -9.98 15.29 -6.59
CA ARG A 144 -11.39 15.71 -6.51
C ARG A 144 -11.54 17.13 -7.02
N SER A 145 -12.35 17.30 -8.03
CA SER A 145 -12.63 18.60 -8.64
C SER A 145 -14.05 18.63 -9.20
N ALA A 146 -14.79 19.69 -8.89
CA ALA A 146 -16.15 19.94 -9.41
C ALA A 146 -17.12 18.74 -9.28
N GLY A 147 -17.05 18.03 -8.15
CA GLY A 147 -17.89 16.85 -7.91
C GLY A 147 -17.42 15.56 -8.60
N ILE A 148 -16.35 15.61 -9.36
CA ILE A 148 -15.73 14.45 -10.01
C ILE A 148 -14.56 13.96 -9.16
N THR A 149 -14.46 12.66 -9.00
CA THR A 149 -13.31 12.00 -8.38
C THR A 149 -12.63 11.10 -9.40
N VAL A 150 -11.33 11.21 -9.53
CA VAL A 150 -10.50 10.35 -10.37
C VAL A 150 -9.30 9.87 -9.59
N SER A 151 -8.86 8.65 -9.85
CA SER A 151 -7.59 8.15 -9.30
C SER A 151 -6.41 8.62 -10.15
N LEU A 152 -5.29 8.83 -9.48
CA LEU A 152 -4.00 9.10 -10.10
C LEU A 152 -3.17 7.81 -10.08
N ALA A 153 -3.08 7.14 -11.22
CA ALA A 153 -2.15 6.03 -11.41
C ALA A 153 -0.70 6.52 -11.28
N SER A 154 0.11 5.80 -10.54
CA SER A 154 1.49 6.24 -10.26
C SER A 154 2.42 5.07 -9.95
N GLU A 155 3.61 5.11 -10.56
CA GLU A 155 4.79 4.31 -10.19
C GLU A 155 5.78 5.14 -9.34
N GLY A 156 5.26 6.07 -8.54
CA GLY A 156 6.06 7.02 -7.76
C GLY A 156 6.91 6.38 -6.67
N GLY A 157 6.68 5.13 -6.29
CA GLY A 157 7.59 4.36 -5.45
C GLY A 157 8.97 4.16 -6.09
N HIS A 158 9.05 4.20 -7.42
CA HIS A 158 10.29 4.10 -8.19
C HIS A 158 10.97 5.45 -8.46
N ALA A 159 10.40 6.58 -7.99
CA ALA A 159 11.06 7.88 -8.04
C ALA A 159 12.30 7.92 -7.12
N ASP A 160 13.19 8.89 -7.36
CA ASP A 160 14.44 9.04 -6.63
C ASP A 160 14.23 9.22 -5.12
N PHE A 161 15.03 8.52 -4.31
CA PHE A 161 15.08 8.74 -2.87
C PHE A 161 15.74 10.07 -2.55
N ALA A 162 15.03 10.97 -1.87
CA ALA A 162 15.50 12.28 -1.46
C ALA A 162 16.02 12.26 -0.01
N ALA A 163 17.33 12.14 0.17
CA ALA A 163 17.98 12.20 1.49
C ALA A 163 17.83 13.58 2.14
N ARG A 164 17.50 13.65 3.45
CA ARG A 164 17.22 14.88 4.21
C ARG A 164 18.26 15.18 5.28
N SER A 165 19.05 14.19 5.70
CA SER A 165 20.09 14.29 6.72
C SER A 165 21.40 13.68 6.24
N ASN A 166 22.52 13.97 6.94
CA ASN A 166 23.80 13.35 6.61
C ASN A 166 23.73 11.81 6.68
N LEU A 167 23.03 11.26 7.67
CA LEU A 167 22.83 9.81 7.77
C LEU A 167 22.06 9.24 6.56
N GLU A 168 21.04 9.95 6.07
CA GLU A 168 20.31 9.54 4.86
C GLU A 168 21.16 9.71 3.58
N VAL A 169 22.07 10.68 3.53
CA VAL A 169 23.06 10.83 2.43
C VAL A 169 24.05 9.67 2.43
N ASP A 170 24.52 9.24 3.60
CA ASP A 170 25.40 8.08 3.73
C ASP A 170 24.68 6.78 3.34
N LEU A 171 23.40 6.61 3.76
CA LEU A 171 22.54 5.51 3.33
C LEU A 171 22.34 5.52 1.80
N LEU A 172 22.05 6.68 1.22
CA LEU A 172 21.91 6.82 -0.24
C LEU A 172 23.21 6.41 -0.96
N THR A 173 24.37 6.83 -0.45
CA THR A 173 25.68 6.47 -1.01
C THR A 173 25.91 4.95 -0.94
N PHE A 174 25.60 4.34 0.21
CA PHE A 174 25.67 2.89 0.40
C PHE A 174 24.77 2.12 -0.59
N LEU A 175 23.51 2.54 -0.73
CA LEU A 175 22.55 1.89 -1.64
C LEU A 175 22.93 2.12 -3.11
N ARG A 176 23.43 3.31 -3.45
CA ARG A 176 23.86 3.64 -4.80
C ARG A 176 25.03 2.78 -5.27
N SER A 177 25.96 2.41 -4.38
CA SER A 177 27.06 1.51 -4.72
C SER A 177 26.59 0.09 -5.10
N ARG A 178 25.39 -0.31 -4.64
CA ARG A 178 24.80 -1.64 -4.87
C ARG A 178 23.82 -1.68 -6.05
N HIS A 179 23.06 -0.62 -6.25
CA HIS A 179 21.91 -0.61 -7.16
C HIS A 179 22.05 0.39 -8.33
N GLY A 180 23.03 1.30 -8.29
CA GLY A 180 23.10 2.42 -9.23
C GLY A 180 22.01 3.45 -8.94
N HIS A 181 20.79 3.24 -9.43
CA HIS A 181 19.61 4.04 -9.09
C HIS A 181 19.02 3.62 -7.74
N VAL A 182 18.71 4.58 -6.89
CA VAL A 182 18.08 4.36 -5.58
C VAL A 182 16.71 5.01 -5.56
N SER A 183 15.68 4.19 -5.76
CA SER A 183 14.28 4.63 -5.62
C SER A 183 13.86 4.74 -4.16
N VAL A 184 12.73 5.43 -3.91
CA VAL A 184 12.13 5.46 -2.58
C VAL A 184 11.80 4.04 -2.10
N GLU A 185 11.34 3.14 -2.96
CA GLU A 185 11.06 1.73 -2.66
C GLU A 185 12.30 0.99 -2.15
N ARG A 186 13.51 1.30 -2.66
CA ARG A 186 14.76 0.69 -2.18
C ARG A 186 15.02 0.97 -0.71
N VAL A 187 14.31 1.95 -0.12
CA VAL A 187 14.38 2.34 1.28
C VAL A 187 13.09 1.99 2.02
N LEU A 188 11.93 2.29 1.43
CA LEU A 188 10.60 2.13 2.04
C LEU A 188 9.89 0.86 1.57
N SER A 189 10.47 -0.27 1.89
CA SER A 189 9.88 -1.61 1.67
C SER A 189 10.44 -2.60 2.68
N GLY A 190 9.93 -3.82 2.70
CA GLY A 190 10.53 -4.90 3.51
C GLY A 190 12.01 -5.10 3.20
N PRO A 191 12.42 -5.31 1.93
CA PRO A 191 13.83 -5.33 1.53
C PRO A 191 14.58 -4.03 1.88
N GLY A 192 13.94 -2.87 1.80
CA GLY A 192 14.52 -1.59 2.18
C GLY A 192 14.87 -1.52 3.66
N LEU A 193 14.01 -2.00 4.55
CA LEU A 193 14.31 -2.09 5.99
C LEU A 193 15.53 -2.99 6.27
N VAL A 194 15.67 -4.10 5.53
CA VAL A 194 16.85 -4.96 5.62
C VAL A 194 18.12 -4.20 5.20
N SER A 195 18.04 -3.47 4.09
CA SER A 195 19.16 -2.66 3.59
C SER A 195 19.58 -1.56 4.55
N ILE A 196 18.62 -0.90 5.21
CA ILE A 196 18.90 0.09 6.28
C ILE A 196 19.61 -0.58 7.45
N HIS A 197 19.14 -1.76 7.89
CA HIS A 197 19.76 -2.50 8.96
C HIS A 197 21.21 -2.91 8.61
N GLU A 198 21.44 -3.43 7.41
CA GLU A 198 22.80 -3.77 6.93
C GLU A 198 23.73 -2.56 6.92
N PHE A 199 23.26 -1.40 6.47
CA PHE A 199 24.01 -0.15 6.48
C PHE A 199 24.44 0.25 7.89
N LEU A 200 23.50 0.27 8.84
CA LEU A 200 23.79 0.67 10.23
C LEU A 200 24.68 -0.33 10.94
N ARG A 201 24.48 -1.64 10.72
CA ARG A 201 25.34 -2.68 11.29
C ARG A 201 26.79 -2.57 10.80
N GLY A 202 27.00 -2.24 9.54
CA GLY A 202 28.34 -2.08 8.97
C GLY A 202 29.12 -0.90 9.57
N SER A 203 28.42 0.12 10.08
CA SER A 203 29.02 1.31 10.68
C SER A 203 29.23 1.21 12.21
N GLU A 204 28.47 0.37 12.92
CA GLU A 204 28.47 0.39 14.40
C GLU A 204 29.15 -0.82 15.04
N GLY A 205 29.26 -1.92 14.34
CA GLY A 205 29.76 -3.19 14.88
C GLY A 205 28.89 -3.68 16.05
N GLY A 206 28.91 -4.94 16.35
CA GLY A 206 28.21 -5.52 17.50
C GLY A 206 27.75 -6.94 17.20
N ASP A 207 27.76 -7.79 18.23
CA ASP A 207 27.26 -9.15 18.13
C ASP A 207 25.74 -9.14 18.19
N GLU A 208 25.09 -9.65 17.15
CA GLU A 208 23.65 -9.85 17.12
C GLU A 208 23.29 -11.19 17.77
N PRO A 209 22.14 -11.26 18.47
CA PRO A 209 21.66 -12.53 19.02
C PRO A 209 21.54 -13.60 17.93
N GLU A 210 21.89 -14.85 18.23
CA GLU A 210 21.89 -15.95 17.27
C GLU A 210 20.53 -16.16 16.57
N TRP A 211 19.43 -16.00 17.32
CA TRP A 211 18.08 -16.09 16.75
C TRP A 211 17.81 -14.98 15.72
N LEU A 212 18.40 -13.78 15.88
CA LEU A 212 18.27 -12.69 14.92
C LEU A 212 19.08 -13.00 13.66
N VAL A 213 20.32 -13.45 13.81
CA VAL A 213 21.16 -13.89 12.68
C VAL A 213 20.45 -14.99 11.88
N SER A 214 19.85 -15.97 12.56
CA SER A 214 19.02 -17.00 11.93
C SER A 214 17.79 -16.43 11.26
N GLY A 215 17.08 -15.49 11.92
CA GLY A 215 15.92 -14.80 11.40
C GLY A 215 16.20 -13.97 10.13
N LEU A 216 17.36 -13.32 10.08
CA LEU A 216 17.81 -12.55 8.90
C LEU A 216 18.10 -13.44 7.68
N ARG A 217 18.47 -14.70 7.92
CA ARG A 217 18.67 -15.71 6.86
C ARG A 217 17.39 -16.45 6.48
N SER A 218 16.32 -16.27 7.23
CA SER A 218 15.00 -16.87 6.97
C SER A 218 14.26 -16.13 5.83
N GLY A 219 13.12 -16.66 5.42
CA GLY A 219 12.27 -16.03 4.42
C GLY A 219 11.63 -14.68 4.85
N HIS A 220 11.84 -14.22 6.10
CA HIS A 220 11.18 -13.04 6.66
C HIS A 220 12.12 -12.09 7.44
N PRO A 221 13.25 -11.63 6.84
CA PRO A 221 14.27 -10.85 7.55
C PRO A 221 13.74 -9.52 8.13
N ALA A 222 12.87 -8.81 7.41
CA ALA A 222 12.27 -7.57 7.90
C ALA A 222 11.44 -7.79 9.18
N ALA A 223 10.70 -8.89 9.28
CA ALA A 223 9.96 -9.23 10.48
C ALA A 223 10.88 -9.54 11.68
N ALA A 224 12.03 -10.16 11.44
CA ALA A 224 13.05 -10.41 12.49
C ALA A 224 13.63 -9.09 13.02
N ILE A 225 13.94 -8.13 12.13
CA ILE A 225 14.43 -6.80 12.49
C ILE A 225 13.39 -6.07 13.36
N VAL A 226 12.12 -6.02 12.91
CA VAL A 226 11.04 -5.37 13.67
C VAL A 226 10.89 -6.00 15.05
N ARG A 227 10.90 -7.33 15.15
CA ARG A 227 10.80 -8.04 16.43
C ARG A 227 11.99 -7.73 17.35
N ALA A 228 13.21 -7.67 16.82
CA ALA A 228 14.39 -7.34 17.60
C ALA A 228 14.39 -5.89 18.08
N ALA A 229 13.89 -4.97 17.27
CA ALA A 229 13.69 -3.59 17.65
C ALA A 229 12.64 -3.43 18.76
N MET A 230 11.49 -4.11 18.63
CA MET A 230 10.39 -4.04 19.60
C MET A 230 10.74 -4.58 20.99
N ASN A 231 11.52 -5.68 21.05
CA ASN A 231 11.91 -6.29 22.32
C ASN A 231 13.26 -5.75 22.86
N GLY A 232 13.87 -4.78 22.18
CA GLY A 232 15.10 -4.13 22.61
C GLY A 232 16.36 -5.01 22.54
N SER A 233 16.31 -6.14 21.81
CA SER A 233 17.44 -7.10 21.75
C SER A 233 18.56 -6.72 20.76
N SER A 234 18.33 -5.71 19.90
CA SER A 234 19.32 -5.16 18.98
C SER A 234 19.14 -3.66 18.81
N GLN A 235 20.17 -2.89 19.14
CA GLN A 235 20.18 -1.44 18.95
C GLN A 235 20.20 -1.07 17.47
N ALA A 236 20.93 -1.83 16.64
CA ALA A 236 20.97 -1.61 15.19
C ALA A 236 19.59 -1.80 14.57
N CYS A 237 18.83 -2.82 14.99
CA CYS A 237 17.45 -3.03 14.55
C CYS A 237 16.54 -1.88 15.00
N ALA A 238 16.66 -1.40 16.24
CA ALA A 238 15.86 -0.27 16.74
C ALA A 238 16.12 1.00 15.91
N ARG A 239 17.39 1.31 15.64
CA ARG A 239 17.77 2.46 14.80
C ARG A 239 17.33 2.29 13.35
N ALA A 240 17.37 1.07 12.82
CA ALA A 240 16.88 0.80 11.46
C ALA A 240 15.39 1.10 11.34
N VAL A 241 14.58 0.68 12.31
CA VAL A 241 13.14 0.96 12.33
C VAL A 241 12.89 2.45 12.56
N ASP A 242 13.63 3.13 13.45
CA ASP A 242 13.50 4.57 13.66
C ASP A 242 13.75 5.37 12.37
N LEU A 243 14.86 5.05 11.66
CA LEU A 243 15.19 5.69 10.39
C LEU A 243 14.12 5.42 9.32
N PHE A 244 13.68 4.17 9.22
CA PHE A 244 12.61 3.78 8.31
C PHE A 244 11.33 4.56 8.55
N LEU A 245 10.89 4.70 9.81
CA LEU A 245 9.68 5.44 10.18
C LEU A 245 9.78 6.93 9.84
N GLY A 246 10.94 7.56 10.10
CA GLY A 246 11.19 8.96 9.72
C GLY A 246 11.13 9.17 8.21
N ILE A 247 11.71 8.27 7.43
CA ILE A 247 11.67 8.32 5.96
C ILE A 247 10.24 8.05 5.45
N TYR A 248 9.51 7.11 6.07
CA TYR A 248 8.13 6.81 5.68
C TYR A 248 7.23 8.03 5.89
N GLY A 249 7.33 8.69 7.05
CA GLY A 249 6.63 9.95 7.30
C GLY A 249 6.99 11.03 6.28
N ALA A 250 8.28 11.15 5.95
CA ALA A 250 8.74 12.14 4.99
C ALA A 250 8.15 11.92 3.59
N GLU A 251 8.09 10.67 3.10
CA GLU A 251 7.51 10.38 1.79
C GLU A 251 5.98 10.55 1.80
N ALA A 252 5.30 10.17 2.89
CA ALA A 252 3.88 10.47 3.07
C ALA A 252 3.61 11.99 3.02
N GLY A 253 4.49 12.80 3.65
CA GLY A 253 4.45 14.27 3.56
C GLY A 253 4.74 14.81 2.16
N ASN A 254 5.65 14.17 1.41
CA ASN A 254 5.90 14.53 0.02
C ASN A 254 4.66 14.31 -0.86
N TRP A 255 3.95 13.18 -0.66
CA TRP A 255 2.71 12.90 -1.37
C TRP A 255 1.59 13.86 -0.97
N ALA A 256 1.50 14.21 0.31
CA ALA A 256 0.56 15.25 0.76
C ALA A 256 0.79 16.59 0.05
N LEU A 257 2.05 16.99 -0.16
CA LEU A 257 2.40 18.22 -0.87
C LEU A 257 2.16 18.10 -2.39
N ARG A 258 2.60 17.01 -3.03
CA ARG A 258 2.49 16.82 -4.49
C ARG A 258 1.05 16.82 -4.97
N THR A 259 0.14 16.28 -4.17
CA THR A 259 -1.28 16.13 -4.51
C THR A 259 -2.17 17.13 -3.81
N LEU A 260 -1.62 17.98 -2.93
CA LEU A 260 -2.39 18.86 -2.04
C LEU A 260 -3.50 18.05 -1.31
N ALA A 261 -3.10 16.96 -0.65
CA ALA A 261 -3.99 15.97 -0.05
C ALA A 261 -4.70 16.48 1.21
N THR A 262 -5.50 17.52 1.09
CA THR A 262 -6.23 18.11 2.22
C THR A 262 -7.33 17.19 2.76
N GLY A 263 -7.80 16.23 1.97
CA GLY A 263 -8.74 15.18 2.40
C GLY A 263 -8.09 14.10 3.27
N GLY A 264 -6.76 14.01 3.26
CA GLY A 264 -5.98 13.12 4.12
C GLY A 264 -4.93 12.30 3.39
N VAL A 265 -4.01 11.75 4.17
CA VAL A 265 -3.05 10.75 3.74
C VAL A 265 -3.42 9.41 4.38
N PHE A 266 -3.54 8.38 3.57
CA PHE A 266 -3.85 7.03 4.02
C PHE A 266 -2.65 6.12 3.80
N LEU A 267 -2.27 5.41 4.86
CA LEU A 267 -1.18 4.46 4.85
C LEU A 267 -1.75 3.06 4.66
N GLY A 268 -1.30 2.39 3.62
CA GLY A 268 -1.66 1.01 3.32
C GLY A 268 -0.48 0.06 3.41
N GLY A 269 -0.75 -1.21 3.12
CA GLY A 269 0.25 -2.26 3.14
C GLY A 269 0.59 -2.76 4.53
N GLY A 270 1.13 -3.97 4.59
CA GLY A 270 1.34 -4.67 5.87
C GLY A 270 2.40 -4.04 6.79
N ILE A 271 3.25 -3.14 6.31
CA ILE A 271 4.29 -2.50 7.13
C ILE A 271 3.67 -1.43 8.03
N ALA A 272 2.77 -0.58 7.50
CA ALA A 272 2.10 0.45 8.29
C ALA A 272 1.33 -0.16 9.45
N ALA A 273 0.54 -1.20 9.20
CA ALA A 273 -0.21 -1.90 10.24
C ALA A 273 0.72 -2.50 11.32
N LYS A 274 1.83 -3.12 10.92
CA LYS A 274 2.77 -3.76 11.86
C LYS A 274 3.55 -2.77 12.71
N LEU A 275 3.91 -1.61 12.19
CA LEU A 275 4.76 -0.63 12.89
C LEU A 275 3.96 0.42 13.66
N LEU A 276 2.79 0.85 13.16
CA LEU A 276 2.03 1.98 13.69
C LEU A 276 0.76 1.58 14.44
N VAL A 277 0.30 0.33 14.26
CA VAL A 277 -0.83 -0.24 14.99
C VAL A 277 -0.32 -1.16 16.08
N ALA A 278 -1.03 -1.29 17.20
CA ALA A 278 -0.65 -2.22 18.27
C ALA A 278 -0.70 -3.66 17.75
N SER A 279 0.45 -4.19 17.30
CA SER A 279 0.61 -5.62 17.07
C SER A 279 0.75 -6.33 18.42
N SER A 280 0.31 -7.58 18.52
CA SER A 280 0.48 -8.42 19.69
C SER A 280 1.96 -8.45 20.10
N GLY A 281 2.31 -7.84 21.24
CA GLY A 281 3.67 -7.77 21.76
C GLY A 281 4.34 -6.39 21.77
N ALA A 282 3.81 -5.38 21.07
CA ALA A 282 4.32 -4.00 21.15
C ALA A 282 3.78 -3.29 22.39
N SER A 283 4.66 -2.61 23.16
CA SER A 283 4.23 -1.76 24.26
C SER A 283 3.58 -0.47 23.74
N GLU A 284 2.71 0.15 24.55
CA GLU A 284 2.12 1.45 24.24
C GLU A 284 3.21 2.53 24.04
N ALA A 285 4.32 2.46 24.79
CA ALA A 285 5.46 3.36 24.62
C ALA A 285 6.14 3.19 23.27
N TRP A 286 6.29 1.95 22.79
CA TRP A 286 6.79 1.68 21.45
C TRP A 286 5.88 2.30 20.38
N ARG A 287 4.59 2.04 20.46
CA ARG A 287 3.62 2.55 19.48
C ARG A 287 3.64 4.08 19.41
N ARG A 288 3.62 4.73 20.58
CA ARG A 288 3.70 6.19 20.64
C ARG A 288 4.96 6.71 19.98
N ARG A 289 6.13 6.14 20.32
CA ARG A 289 7.41 6.48 19.68
C ARG A 289 7.37 6.30 18.16
N ALA A 290 6.82 5.19 17.68
CA ALA A 290 6.74 4.91 16.25
C ALA A 290 5.89 5.96 15.52
N ILE A 291 4.74 6.33 16.08
CA ILE A 291 3.87 7.38 15.55
C ILE A 291 4.58 8.74 15.58
N ASP A 292 5.25 9.08 16.68
CA ASP A 292 5.97 10.35 16.82
C ASP A 292 7.09 10.49 15.77
N LEU A 293 7.88 9.43 15.53
CA LEU A 293 8.92 9.40 14.51
C LEU A 293 8.37 9.55 13.10
N PHE A 294 7.28 8.86 12.81
CA PHE A 294 6.59 9.00 11.52
C PHE A 294 6.08 10.44 11.33
N LEU A 295 5.37 10.99 12.31
CA LEU A 295 4.81 12.34 12.23
C LEU A 295 5.91 13.42 12.18
N LEU A 296 7.04 13.21 12.86
CA LEU A 296 8.18 14.09 12.76
C LEU A 296 8.64 14.19 11.30
N GLY A 297 8.86 13.07 10.62
CA GLY A 297 9.22 13.03 9.20
C GLY A 297 8.16 13.65 8.30
N PHE A 298 6.87 13.36 8.57
CA PHE A 298 5.73 13.90 7.83
C PHE A 298 5.66 15.42 7.88
N LEU A 299 5.88 16.01 9.05
CA LEU A 299 5.76 17.45 9.33
C LEU A 299 7.03 18.26 9.00
N GLU A 300 8.17 17.59 8.77
CA GLU A 300 9.45 18.25 8.48
C GLU A 300 9.49 18.78 7.04
N LYS A 301 8.63 19.77 6.73
CA LYS A 301 8.46 20.40 5.41
C LYS A 301 8.58 21.92 5.46
N GLY A 302 9.41 22.45 6.38
CA GLY A 302 9.71 23.86 6.50
C GLY A 302 8.43 24.70 6.60
N ARG A 303 8.26 25.69 5.73
CA ARG A 303 7.11 26.62 5.75
C ARG A 303 5.75 25.93 5.52
N PHE A 304 5.72 24.71 5.01
CA PHE A 304 4.47 23.96 4.80
C PHE A 304 4.02 23.13 6.01
N ARG A 305 4.81 23.11 7.09
CA ARG A 305 4.45 22.41 8.32
C ARG A 305 3.04 22.77 8.83
N PRO A 306 2.61 24.06 8.94
CA PRO A 306 1.28 24.41 9.41
C PRO A 306 0.14 23.86 8.53
N MET A 307 0.39 23.69 7.22
CA MET A 307 -0.57 23.05 6.33
C MET A 307 -0.66 21.54 6.62
N LEU A 308 0.49 20.88 6.79
CA LEU A 308 0.53 19.43 7.04
C LEU A 308 -0.02 19.04 8.40
N GLU A 309 0.11 19.90 9.43
CA GLU A 309 -0.53 19.71 10.75
C GLU A 309 -2.07 19.63 10.65
N ARG A 310 -2.65 20.17 9.57
CA ARG A 310 -4.09 20.15 9.29
C ARG A 310 -4.52 18.98 8.41
N VAL A 311 -3.59 18.24 7.82
CA VAL A 311 -3.90 17.07 6.98
C VAL A 311 -4.14 15.85 7.86
N PRO A 312 -5.29 15.17 7.77
CA PRO A 312 -5.50 13.91 8.47
C PRO A 312 -4.52 12.84 7.99
N VAL A 313 -3.95 12.07 8.93
CA VAL A 313 -3.11 10.91 8.61
C VAL A 313 -3.72 9.66 9.24
N ARG A 314 -3.97 8.65 8.41
CA ARG A 314 -4.72 7.45 8.78
C ARG A 314 -4.05 6.18 8.28
N VAL A 315 -4.22 5.08 9.01
CA VAL A 315 -3.78 3.73 8.60
C VAL A 315 -5.00 2.90 8.25
N ILE A 316 -5.00 2.28 7.09
CA ILE A 316 -6.02 1.32 6.67
C ILE A 316 -5.75 -0.01 7.36
N LEU A 317 -6.75 -0.55 8.06
CA LEU A 317 -6.66 -1.80 8.83
C LEU A 317 -7.31 -2.99 8.10
N ASN A 318 -8.14 -2.72 7.09
CA ASN A 318 -8.87 -3.74 6.36
C ASN A 318 -8.02 -4.30 5.20
N ASP A 319 -7.66 -5.57 5.29
CA ASP A 319 -6.88 -6.26 4.24
C ASP A 319 -7.68 -6.45 2.94
N SER A 320 -9.02 -6.35 2.99
CA SER A 320 -9.90 -6.44 1.81
C SER A 320 -10.16 -5.07 1.17
N ALA A 321 -9.56 -3.99 1.67
CA ALA A 321 -9.76 -2.64 1.12
C ALA A 321 -9.48 -2.54 -0.40
N PRO A 322 -8.46 -3.19 -0.99
CA PRO A 322 -8.28 -3.17 -2.44
C PRO A 322 -9.48 -3.74 -3.22
N LEU A 323 -10.13 -4.80 -2.70
CA LEU A 323 -11.35 -5.37 -3.30
C LEU A 323 -12.52 -4.38 -3.25
N ILE A 324 -12.72 -3.72 -2.10
CA ILE A 324 -13.76 -2.71 -1.92
C ILE A 324 -13.55 -1.55 -2.90
N GLY A 325 -12.31 -1.08 -3.02
CA GLY A 325 -12.00 0.03 -3.93
C GLY A 325 -12.12 -0.34 -5.40
N ALA A 326 -11.72 -1.55 -5.79
CA ALA A 326 -11.93 -2.05 -7.15
C ALA A 326 -13.44 -2.13 -7.48
N ALA A 327 -14.26 -2.64 -6.54
CA ALA A 327 -15.71 -2.67 -6.69
C ALA A 327 -16.30 -1.26 -6.83
N ARG A 328 -15.86 -0.31 -5.98
CA ARG A 328 -16.33 1.09 -6.04
C ARG A 328 -16.01 1.75 -7.37
N CYS A 329 -14.78 1.59 -7.87
CA CYS A 329 -14.40 2.14 -9.17
C CYS A 329 -15.27 1.56 -10.29
N ALA A 330 -15.51 0.24 -10.27
CA ALA A 330 -16.37 -0.42 -11.26
C ALA A 330 -17.83 0.05 -11.19
N GLU A 331 -18.36 0.27 -9.98
CA GLU A 331 -19.71 0.84 -9.77
C GLU A 331 -19.84 2.23 -10.38
N ILE A 332 -18.89 3.13 -10.11
CA ILE A 332 -18.87 4.49 -10.65
C ILE A 332 -18.75 4.47 -12.18
N ALA A 333 -17.86 3.61 -12.72
CA ALA A 333 -17.72 3.45 -14.17
C ALA A 333 -18.99 2.92 -14.83
N SER A 334 -19.73 2.03 -14.16
CA SER A 334 -21.02 1.52 -14.64
C SER A 334 -22.10 2.60 -14.62
N ALA A 335 -22.15 3.41 -13.56
CA ALA A 335 -23.10 4.52 -13.46
C ALA A 335 -22.88 5.59 -14.54
N ALA A 336 -21.64 5.88 -14.90
CA ALA A 336 -21.28 6.85 -15.94
C ALA A 336 -21.64 6.41 -17.37
N ARG A 337 -21.95 5.12 -17.59
CA ARG A 337 -22.38 4.56 -18.89
C ARG A 337 -23.90 4.52 -19.07
N ARG A 338 -24.65 4.71 -17.99
CA ARG A 338 -26.14 4.80 -17.99
C ARG A 338 -26.58 6.22 -18.22
#